data_0d4cc30699a542456405e43ae8e577bb
#
_entry.id   0d4cc30699a542456405e43ae8e577bb
#
_cell.length_a   1.000
_cell.length_b   1.000
_cell.length_c   1.000
_cell.angle_alpha   90.00
_cell.angle_beta   90.00
_cell.angle_gamma   90.00
#
_symmetry.space_group_name_H-M   'P 1'
#
loop_
_entity.id
_entity.type
_entity.pdbx_description
1 polymer ?
#
loop_
_entity_poly.entity_id
_entity_poly.type
_entity_poly.pdbx_seq_one_letter_code
_entity_poly.pdbx_strand_id
1 'polypeptide(L)'
;MSKEISLVYMVAGMSSRFGWKIKQFSKVWPDNTTLIEYSLKQALPAGFSKIIFIVGKMTELPFKEMFWNDYKWIPVEYALQKFDETRRDRPRWTVDALCSAKNNIDWSFVVCNGDDIYGSESFKILYNHLEKSEYSATLWYILGNVIPDEWSTNRGIFKVDLDNNVTDIKEIIWIEKNKLTEIWLKTEDLCSMNIFWLSKSALEWLYTILNTFKTNNMWDRRIECYLPVEISNLIKEEWLKMKLYPTPDTRFWVTNPEDEEIVKKQIEEYENNKL
;
A
#
# COMPACT_ATOMS: atom_id res chain seq x y z
N MET A 1 -8.33 -27.35 1.82
CA MET A 1 -6.99 -26.72 1.77
C MET A 1 -7.19 -25.24 2.07
N SER A 2 -6.52 -24.70 3.08
CA SER A 2 -6.54 -23.26 3.33
C SER A 2 -6.00 -22.56 2.09
N LYS A 3 -6.72 -21.55 1.58
CA LYS A 3 -6.21 -20.73 0.46
C LYS A 3 -4.93 -20.04 0.94
N GLU A 4 -3.82 -20.23 0.25
CA GLU A 4 -2.59 -19.51 0.51
C GLU A 4 -2.77 -18.04 0.14
N ILE A 5 -2.56 -17.13 1.10
CA ILE A 5 -2.71 -15.69 0.90
C ILE A 5 -1.38 -15.03 1.21
N SER A 6 -0.85 -14.34 0.22
CA SER A 6 0.38 -13.58 0.39
C SER A 6 0.11 -12.17 0.91
N LEU A 7 0.99 -11.70 1.80
CA LEU A 7 1.10 -10.31 2.19
C LEU A 7 2.22 -9.64 1.41
N VAL A 8 1.90 -8.63 0.62
CA VAL A 8 2.84 -7.96 -0.29
C VAL A 8 3.09 -6.53 0.17
N TYR A 9 4.31 -6.23 0.55
CA TYR A 9 4.74 -4.88 0.92
C TYR A 9 5.52 -4.20 -0.19
N MET A 10 5.08 -3.01 -0.59
CA MET A 10 5.82 -2.15 -1.52
C MET A 10 6.85 -1.34 -0.73
N VAL A 11 8.13 -1.73 -0.83
CA VAL A 11 9.25 -1.11 -0.10
C VAL A 11 10.39 -0.65 -1.03
N ALA A 12 10.12 -0.55 -2.33
CA ALA A 12 11.09 -0.14 -3.34
C ALA A 12 11.39 1.37 -3.37
N GLY A 13 10.67 2.18 -2.59
CA GLY A 13 10.78 3.63 -2.58
C GLY A 13 12.18 4.12 -2.20
N MET A 14 12.66 5.18 -2.89
CA MET A 14 14.02 5.70 -2.72
C MET A 14 14.24 6.52 -1.45
N SER A 15 13.20 6.77 -0.64
CA SER A 15 13.27 7.53 0.63
C SER A 15 14.08 8.84 0.56
N SER A 16 13.97 9.58 -0.55
CA SER A 16 14.81 10.76 -0.82
C SER A 16 14.71 11.85 0.26
N ARG A 17 13.54 11.98 0.91
CA ARG A 17 13.32 12.92 2.04
C ARG A 17 14.01 12.48 3.33
N PHE A 18 14.39 11.21 3.44
CA PHE A 18 15.09 10.60 4.57
C PHE A 18 16.62 10.62 4.42
N GLY A 19 17.18 11.44 3.51
CA GLY A 19 18.62 11.45 3.29
C GLY A 19 19.17 10.07 2.88
N TRP A 20 18.40 9.33 2.08
CA TRP A 20 18.69 7.96 1.61
C TRP A 20 18.65 6.86 2.69
N LYS A 21 18.24 7.17 3.92
CA LYS A 21 17.91 6.16 4.92
C LYS A 21 16.63 5.44 4.54
N ILE A 22 16.54 4.15 4.80
CA ILE A 22 15.36 3.35 4.51
C ILE A 22 14.29 3.70 5.54
N LYS A 23 13.26 4.42 5.11
CA LYS A 23 12.16 4.92 5.94
C LYS A 23 11.45 3.81 6.73
N GLN A 24 11.31 2.63 6.13
CA GLN A 24 10.70 1.46 6.74
C GLN A 24 11.47 0.93 7.95
N PHE A 25 12.75 1.33 8.11
CA PHE A 25 13.58 0.97 9.25
C PHE A 25 13.61 2.04 10.35
N SER A 26 12.78 3.09 10.24
CA SER A 26 12.55 4.04 11.32
C SER A 26 12.05 3.32 12.57
N LYS A 27 12.59 3.68 13.72
CA LYS A 27 12.28 3.03 15.01
C LYS A 27 11.07 3.70 15.63
N VAL A 28 9.94 3.00 15.62
CA VAL A 28 8.64 3.55 16.04
C VAL A 28 8.07 2.92 17.32
N TRP A 29 8.81 1.98 17.95
CA TRP A 29 8.36 1.31 19.17
C TRP A 29 9.48 1.29 20.24
N PRO A 30 9.16 1.26 21.55
CA PRO A 30 10.14 1.39 22.64
C PRO A 30 11.32 0.42 22.60
N ASP A 31 11.14 -0.82 22.14
CA ASP A 31 12.17 -1.84 22.03
C ASP A 31 13.01 -1.76 20.73
N ASN A 32 13.03 -0.59 20.09
CA ASN A 32 13.62 -0.35 18.76
C ASN A 32 13.00 -1.13 17.60
N THR A 33 11.78 -1.63 17.75
CA THR A 33 11.02 -2.24 16.65
C THR A 33 10.86 -1.22 15.51
N THR A 34 11.21 -1.63 14.32
CA THR A 34 11.11 -0.79 13.12
C THR A 34 9.66 -0.67 12.64
N LEU A 35 9.39 0.36 11.83
CA LEU A 35 8.05 0.59 11.25
C LEU A 35 7.53 -0.65 10.52
N ILE A 36 8.36 -1.29 9.70
CA ILE A 36 7.96 -2.49 8.95
C ILE A 36 7.74 -3.70 9.87
N GLU A 37 8.54 -3.89 10.92
CA GLU A 37 8.33 -4.96 11.90
C GLU A 37 7.05 -4.73 12.70
N TYR A 38 6.75 -3.48 13.05
CA TYR A 38 5.50 -3.14 13.73
C TYR A 38 4.29 -3.41 12.83
N SER A 39 4.35 -3.04 11.55
CA SER A 39 3.31 -3.37 10.57
C SER A 39 3.12 -4.89 10.42
N LEU A 40 4.21 -5.66 10.33
CA LEU A 40 4.17 -7.13 10.32
C LEU A 40 3.55 -7.71 11.60
N LYS A 41 3.89 -7.16 12.78
CA LYS A 41 3.30 -7.60 14.06
C LYS A 41 1.78 -7.45 14.06
N GLN A 42 1.24 -6.44 13.39
CA GLN A 42 -0.20 -6.22 13.25
C GLN A 42 -0.82 -7.13 12.19
N ALA A 43 -0.13 -7.39 11.09
CA ALA A 43 -0.67 -8.13 9.95
C ALA A 43 -0.68 -9.65 10.15
N LEU A 44 0.39 -10.22 10.73
CA LEU A 44 0.58 -11.66 10.78
C LEU A 44 -0.51 -12.43 11.56
N PRO A 45 -1.11 -11.89 12.63
CA PRO A 45 -2.23 -12.57 13.31
C PRO A 45 -3.47 -12.79 12.45
N ALA A 46 -3.58 -12.13 11.29
CA ALA A 46 -4.66 -12.38 10.34
C ALA A 46 -4.57 -13.75 9.65
N GLY A 47 -3.34 -14.33 9.53
CA GLY A 47 -3.15 -15.68 8.99
C GLY A 47 -2.47 -15.75 7.61
N PHE A 48 -1.76 -14.72 7.19
CA PHE A 48 -0.98 -14.75 5.93
C PHE A 48 0.04 -15.87 5.93
N SER A 49 0.14 -16.59 4.80
CA SER A 49 1.00 -17.76 4.63
C SER A 49 2.37 -17.44 4.03
N LYS A 50 2.55 -16.26 3.44
CA LYS A 50 3.77 -15.80 2.79
C LYS A 50 3.88 -14.28 2.86
N ILE A 51 5.09 -13.76 3.05
CA ILE A 51 5.43 -12.35 2.96
C ILE A 51 6.23 -12.13 1.69
N ILE A 52 5.89 -11.11 0.91
CA ILE A 52 6.63 -10.70 -0.29
C ILE A 52 7.00 -9.23 -0.13
N PHE A 53 8.31 -8.95 -0.13
CA PHE A 53 8.80 -7.58 -0.19
C PHE A 53 9.14 -7.20 -1.63
N ILE A 54 8.47 -6.18 -2.15
CA ILE A 54 8.84 -5.56 -3.42
C ILE A 54 9.92 -4.54 -3.13
N VAL A 55 11.15 -4.91 -3.41
CA VAL A 55 12.35 -4.13 -3.11
C VAL A 55 12.87 -3.39 -4.33
N GLY A 56 13.58 -2.29 -4.10
CA GLY A 56 14.37 -1.58 -5.11
C GLY A 56 15.86 -1.82 -4.91
N LYS A 57 16.68 -1.28 -5.80
CA LYS A 57 18.16 -1.39 -5.75
C LYS A 57 18.76 -1.01 -4.38
N MET A 58 18.19 0.00 -3.72
CA MET A 58 18.70 0.49 -2.42
C MET A 58 18.15 -0.29 -1.23
N THR A 59 17.01 -0.94 -1.36
CA THR A 59 16.33 -1.62 -0.25
C THR A 59 16.52 -3.13 -0.28
N GLU A 60 16.94 -3.72 -1.40
CA GLU A 60 17.06 -5.18 -1.56
C GLU A 60 17.97 -5.82 -0.51
N LEU A 61 19.22 -5.38 -0.45
CA LEU A 61 20.19 -5.97 0.48
C LEU A 61 19.80 -5.75 1.94
N PRO A 62 19.45 -4.53 2.40
CA PRO A 62 19.04 -4.30 3.78
C PRO A 62 17.80 -5.11 4.20
N PHE A 63 16.80 -5.27 3.33
CA PHE A 63 15.65 -6.12 3.64
C PHE A 63 16.00 -7.60 3.72
N LYS A 64 16.88 -8.10 2.82
CA LYS A 64 17.38 -9.48 2.88
C LYS A 64 18.21 -9.75 4.13
N GLU A 65 19.00 -8.79 4.58
CA GLU A 65 19.77 -8.89 5.83
C GLU A 65 18.87 -8.90 7.08
N MET A 66 17.76 -8.15 7.05
CA MET A 66 16.84 -8.05 8.19
C MET A 66 15.90 -9.25 8.30
N PHE A 67 15.36 -9.72 7.18
CA PHE A 67 14.26 -10.69 7.18
C PHE A 67 14.65 -12.08 6.64
N TRP A 68 15.82 -12.23 5.99
CA TRP A 68 16.29 -13.48 5.39
C TRP A 68 15.20 -14.11 4.51
N ASN A 69 15.01 -15.43 4.58
CA ASN A 69 13.99 -16.18 3.84
C ASN A 69 12.79 -16.59 4.71
N ASP A 70 12.78 -16.15 5.98
CA ASP A 70 11.76 -16.48 6.96
C ASP A 70 11.62 -15.37 8.00
N TYR A 71 10.40 -15.04 8.38
CA TYR A 71 10.09 -14.18 9.51
C TYR A 71 9.01 -14.81 10.37
N LYS A 72 9.38 -15.21 11.59
CA LYS A 72 8.49 -15.88 12.53
C LYS A 72 7.79 -17.13 11.92
N TRP A 73 8.55 -17.96 11.22
CA TRP A 73 8.11 -19.19 10.56
C TRP A 73 7.24 -18.97 9.32
N ILE A 74 7.13 -17.75 8.83
CA ILE A 74 6.43 -17.42 7.60
C ILE A 74 7.47 -17.16 6.51
N PRO A 75 7.40 -17.88 5.36
CA PRO A 75 8.31 -17.68 4.24
C PRO A 75 8.34 -16.24 3.76
N VAL A 76 9.55 -15.73 3.50
CA VAL A 76 9.80 -14.39 2.96
C VAL A 76 10.41 -14.48 1.57
N GLU A 77 9.80 -13.83 0.61
CA GLU A 77 10.30 -13.70 -0.76
C GLU A 77 10.53 -12.24 -1.13
N TYR A 78 11.39 -12.03 -2.13
CA TYR A 78 11.75 -10.69 -2.60
C TYR A 78 11.52 -10.57 -4.09
N ALA A 79 10.80 -9.51 -4.49
CA ALA A 79 10.61 -9.14 -5.88
C ALA A 79 11.35 -7.83 -6.15
N LEU A 80 12.32 -7.86 -7.06
CA LEU A 80 13.11 -6.67 -7.38
C LEU A 80 12.42 -5.84 -8.45
N GLN A 81 11.97 -4.63 -8.07
CA GLN A 81 11.50 -3.64 -9.04
C GLN A 81 12.70 -3.05 -9.79
N LYS A 82 12.79 -3.33 -11.09
CA LYS A 82 13.85 -2.84 -11.98
C LYS A 82 13.29 -1.82 -12.96
N PHE A 83 14.11 -0.84 -13.30
CA PHE A 83 13.85 0.06 -14.41
C PHE A 83 15.15 0.38 -15.13
N ASP A 84 15.06 0.81 -16.39
CA ASP A 84 16.20 1.20 -17.21
C ASP A 84 16.58 2.65 -16.87
N GLU A 85 17.64 2.82 -16.08
CA GLU A 85 18.15 4.12 -15.65
C GLU A 85 18.61 5.02 -16.83
N THR A 86 18.90 4.43 -18.00
CA THR A 86 19.25 5.19 -19.21
C THR A 86 18.02 5.87 -19.84
N ARG A 87 16.85 5.27 -19.66
CA ARG A 87 15.57 5.73 -20.26
C ARG A 87 14.65 6.41 -19.27
N ARG A 88 14.86 6.22 -17.97
CA ARG A 88 13.98 6.74 -16.93
C ARG A 88 14.76 7.29 -15.74
N ASP A 89 14.19 8.29 -15.12
CA ASP A 89 14.73 8.92 -13.91
C ASP A 89 14.29 8.16 -12.64
N ARG A 90 13.18 7.37 -12.72
CA ARG A 90 12.59 6.61 -11.61
C ARG A 90 11.69 5.48 -12.14
N PRO A 91 11.34 4.47 -11.30
CA PRO A 91 10.36 3.43 -11.64
C PRO A 91 8.99 4.03 -12.02
N ARG A 92 8.12 3.22 -12.64
CA ARG A 92 6.75 3.64 -13.02
C ARG A 92 5.72 3.52 -11.89
N TRP A 93 6.15 3.69 -10.65
CA TRP A 93 5.34 3.72 -9.43
C TRP A 93 4.67 2.38 -9.09
N THR A 94 3.44 2.40 -8.50
CA THR A 94 2.86 1.29 -7.75
C THR A 94 2.41 0.10 -8.60
N VAL A 95 1.91 0.30 -9.82
CA VAL A 95 1.58 -0.84 -10.71
C VAL A 95 2.84 -1.57 -11.15
N ASP A 96 3.89 -0.83 -11.52
CA ASP A 96 5.17 -1.42 -11.92
C ASP A 96 5.85 -2.16 -10.76
N ALA A 97 5.74 -1.62 -9.54
CA ALA A 97 6.17 -2.29 -8.33
C ALA A 97 5.43 -3.61 -8.14
N LEU A 98 4.09 -3.59 -8.09
CA LEU A 98 3.28 -4.78 -7.89
C LEU A 98 3.52 -5.84 -8.97
N CYS A 99 3.60 -5.44 -10.23
CA CYS A 99 3.87 -6.36 -11.34
C CYS A 99 5.25 -7.01 -11.28
N SER A 100 6.24 -6.43 -10.58
CA SER A 100 7.54 -7.07 -10.37
C SER A 100 7.44 -8.34 -9.50
N ALA A 101 6.41 -8.44 -8.65
CA ALA A 101 6.14 -9.60 -7.82
C ALA A 101 5.26 -10.69 -8.49
N LYS A 102 4.94 -10.54 -9.79
CA LYS A 102 4.02 -11.44 -10.51
C LYS A 102 4.37 -12.92 -10.37
N ASN A 103 5.65 -13.26 -10.40
CA ASN A 103 6.13 -14.64 -10.30
C ASN A 103 6.23 -15.16 -8.86
N ASN A 104 6.11 -14.29 -7.86
CA ASN A 104 6.13 -14.64 -6.45
C ASN A 104 4.72 -14.85 -5.88
N ILE A 105 3.70 -14.35 -6.58
CA ILE A 105 2.30 -14.40 -6.17
C ILE A 105 1.60 -15.55 -6.90
N ASP A 106 1.19 -16.57 -6.16
CA ASP A 106 0.56 -17.77 -6.72
C ASP A 106 -0.96 -17.67 -6.76
N TRP A 107 -1.56 -17.04 -5.75
CA TRP A 107 -3.02 -16.96 -5.57
C TRP A 107 -3.48 -15.53 -5.31
N SER A 108 -4.29 -15.37 -4.26
CA SER A 108 -4.75 -14.07 -3.80
C SER A 108 -3.76 -13.43 -2.84
N PHE A 109 -3.80 -12.12 -2.73
CA PHE A 109 -2.85 -11.38 -1.90
C PHE A 109 -3.43 -10.08 -1.39
N VAL A 110 -2.88 -9.62 -0.28
CA VAL A 110 -3.05 -8.22 0.17
C VAL A 110 -1.79 -7.47 -0.18
N VAL A 111 -1.91 -6.37 -0.91
CA VAL A 111 -0.81 -5.44 -1.20
C VAL A 111 -0.99 -4.16 -0.43
N CYS A 112 0.09 -3.64 0.15
CA CYS A 112 0.09 -2.37 0.87
C CYS A 112 1.46 -1.67 0.81
N ASN A 113 1.48 -0.40 1.20
CA ASN A 113 2.72 0.34 1.35
C ASN A 113 3.50 -0.15 2.58
N GLY A 114 4.82 -0.22 2.48
CA GLY A 114 5.66 -0.66 3.60
C GLY A 114 6.04 0.46 4.57
N ASP A 115 5.61 1.68 4.32
CA ASP A 115 5.87 2.87 5.15
C ASP A 115 4.62 3.39 5.87
N ASP A 116 3.52 2.62 5.83
CA ASP A 116 2.26 2.90 6.48
C ASP A 116 1.93 1.83 7.54
N ILE A 117 1.34 2.23 8.64
CA ILE A 117 0.79 1.36 9.68
C ILE A 117 -0.73 1.37 9.54
N TYR A 118 -1.32 0.21 9.24
CA TYR A 118 -2.75 0.10 8.93
C TYR A 118 -3.61 -0.40 10.08
N GLY A 119 -3.00 -1.05 11.09
CA GLY A 119 -3.70 -1.64 12.21
C GLY A 119 -4.10 -3.11 11.99
N SER A 120 -4.28 -3.84 13.08
CA SER A 120 -4.54 -5.30 13.04
C SER A 120 -5.92 -5.64 12.50
N GLU A 121 -6.94 -4.84 12.79
CA GLU A 121 -8.30 -5.08 12.29
C GLU A 121 -8.40 -4.84 10.79
N SER A 122 -7.66 -3.88 10.25
CA SER A 122 -7.54 -3.65 8.81
C SER A 122 -7.10 -4.90 8.05
N PHE A 123 -6.05 -5.56 8.51
CA PHE A 123 -5.57 -6.81 7.90
C PHE A 123 -6.55 -7.97 8.08
N LYS A 124 -7.20 -8.10 9.25
CA LYS A 124 -8.22 -9.12 9.49
C LYS A 124 -9.46 -8.94 8.61
N ILE A 125 -9.94 -7.70 8.41
CA ILE A 125 -11.07 -7.40 7.55
C ILE A 125 -10.78 -7.88 6.12
N LEU A 126 -9.63 -7.53 5.57
CA LEU A 126 -9.25 -7.95 4.23
C LEU A 126 -9.00 -9.45 4.12
N TYR A 127 -8.38 -10.06 5.13
CA TYR A 127 -8.18 -11.52 5.17
C TYR A 127 -9.50 -12.27 5.21
N ASN A 128 -10.43 -11.88 6.09
CA ASN A 128 -11.73 -12.52 6.25
C ASN A 128 -12.69 -12.29 5.06
N HIS A 129 -12.47 -11.24 4.27
CA HIS A 129 -13.22 -11.04 3.03
C HIS A 129 -13.04 -12.21 2.06
N LEU A 130 -11.85 -12.79 2.02
CA LEU A 130 -11.48 -13.92 1.17
C LEU A 130 -12.32 -15.17 1.36
N GLU A 131 -12.74 -15.44 2.59
CA GLU A 131 -13.54 -16.61 2.88
C GLU A 131 -14.97 -16.49 2.34
N LYS A 132 -15.40 -15.25 2.05
CA LYS A 132 -16.81 -14.91 1.76
C LYS A 132 -17.08 -14.42 0.35
N SER A 133 -16.06 -14.03 -0.40
CA SER A 133 -16.27 -13.36 -1.69
C SER A 133 -15.11 -13.59 -2.65
N GLU A 134 -15.43 -13.64 -3.96
CA GLU A 134 -14.46 -13.63 -5.06
C GLU A 134 -14.11 -12.19 -5.52
N TYR A 135 -14.80 -11.18 -4.99
CA TYR A 135 -14.56 -9.79 -5.33
C TYR A 135 -13.28 -9.30 -4.67
N SER A 136 -12.61 -8.36 -5.31
CA SER A 136 -11.53 -7.61 -4.66
C SER A 136 -12.07 -6.76 -3.52
N ALA A 137 -11.20 -6.37 -2.59
CA ALA A 137 -11.58 -5.53 -1.45
C ALA A 137 -10.52 -4.48 -1.13
N THR A 138 -10.96 -3.41 -0.53
CA THR A 138 -10.11 -2.37 0.02
C THR A 138 -10.74 -1.74 1.25
N LEU A 139 -10.00 -0.89 1.92
CA LEU A 139 -10.45 -0.16 3.10
C LEU A 139 -10.54 1.32 2.79
N TRP A 140 -11.52 2.00 3.39
CA TRP A 140 -11.54 3.45 3.35
C TRP A 140 -10.99 4.06 4.63
N TYR A 141 -10.42 5.23 4.44
CA TYR A 141 -10.04 6.16 5.50
C TYR A 141 -10.74 7.49 5.28
N ILE A 142 -11.10 8.17 6.36
CA ILE A 142 -11.67 9.52 6.30
C ILE A 142 -10.56 10.48 5.88
N LEU A 143 -10.75 11.24 4.80
CA LEU A 143 -9.75 12.09 4.19
C LEU A 143 -9.13 13.07 5.20
N GLY A 144 -9.95 13.73 6.02
CA GLY A 144 -9.49 14.66 7.04
C GLY A 144 -8.54 14.06 8.07
N ASN A 145 -8.62 12.74 8.31
CA ASN A 145 -7.77 12.03 9.28
C ASN A 145 -6.41 11.59 8.69
N VAL A 146 -6.24 11.67 7.37
CA VAL A 146 -5.04 11.15 6.69
C VAL A 146 -4.34 12.19 5.81
N ILE A 147 -4.74 13.44 5.93
CA ILE A 147 -4.06 14.59 5.30
C ILE A 147 -3.17 15.24 6.34
N PRO A 148 -1.88 15.46 6.03
CA PRO A 148 -0.97 16.26 6.86
C PRO A 148 -1.46 17.72 7.00
N ASP A 149 -1.16 18.35 8.11
CA ASP A 149 -1.52 19.75 8.36
C ASP A 149 -0.61 20.74 7.60
N GLU A 150 0.66 20.36 7.37
CA GLU A 150 1.72 21.29 6.93
C GLU A 150 2.14 21.11 5.45
N TRP A 151 1.78 20.00 4.81
CA TRP A 151 2.19 19.74 3.40
C TRP A 151 1.11 19.05 2.60
N SER A 152 1.21 19.17 1.28
CA SER A 152 0.30 18.51 0.35
C SER A 152 0.55 17.00 0.22
N THR A 153 -0.51 16.26 -0.09
CA THR A 153 -0.46 14.81 -0.33
C THR A 153 -1.32 14.43 -1.52
N ASN A 154 -1.12 13.20 -2.03
CA ASN A 154 -1.96 12.63 -3.08
C ASN A 154 -2.84 11.53 -2.48
N ARG A 155 -4.11 11.45 -2.91
CA ARG A 155 -5.04 10.41 -2.45
C ARG A 155 -5.99 9.99 -3.56
N GLY A 156 -6.25 8.69 -3.65
CA GLY A 156 -7.37 8.18 -4.41
C GLY A 156 -8.67 8.37 -3.63
N ILE A 157 -9.61 9.14 -4.19
CA ILE A 157 -10.92 9.39 -3.57
C ILE A 157 -11.91 8.38 -4.12
N PHE A 158 -12.61 7.66 -3.24
CA PHE A 158 -13.58 6.65 -3.61
C PHE A 158 -14.94 7.25 -3.99
N LYS A 159 -15.57 6.65 -5.01
CA LYS A 159 -17.02 6.68 -5.20
C LYS A 159 -17.57 5.28 -5.02
N VAL A 160 -18.69 5.16 -4.37
CA VAL A 160 -19.34 3.88 -4.06
C VAL A 160 -20.81 3.88 -4.43
N ASP A 161 -21.34 2.70 -4.65
CA ASP A 161 -22.79 2.46 -4.74
C ASP A 161 -23.43 2.29 -3.35
N LEU A 162 -24.75 2.03 -3.31
CA LEU A 162 -25.51 1.84 -2.08
C LEU A 162 -25.07 0.60 -1.28
N ASP A 163 -24.43 -0.35 -1.93
CA ASP A 163 -23.94 -1.59 -1.32
C ASP A 163 -22.46 -1.50 -0.92
N ASN A 164 -21.87 -0.31 -0.94
CA ASN A 164 -20.44 -0.09 -0.71
C ASN A 164 -19.52 -0.83 -1.70
N ASN A 165 -19.95 -1.04 -2.94
CA ASN A 165 -19.03 -1.43 -3.99
C ASN A 165 -18.37 -0.19 -4.58
N VAL A 166 -17.07 -0.27 -4.83
CA VAL A 166 -16.32 0.83 -5.45
C VAL A 166 -16.75 0.96 -6.91
N THR A 167 -17.18 2.17 -7.31
CA THR A 167 -17.54 2.50 -8.70
C THR A 167 -16.49 3.34 -9.40
N ASP A 168 -15.67 4.08 -8.63
CA ASP A 168 -14.57 4.90 -9.13
C ASP A 168 -13.52 5.13 -8.04
N ILE A 169 -12.27 5.31 -8.43
CA ILE A 169 -11.18 5.82 -7.58
C ILE A 169 -10.50 6.94 -8.34
N LYS A 170 -10.76 8.17 -7.92
CA LYS A 170 -10.17 9.34 -8.55
C LYS A 170 -8.91 9.78 -7.81
N GLU A 171 -7.75 9.65 -8.45
CA GLU A 171 -6.49 10.18 -7.90
C GLU A 171 -6.49 11.70 -7.93
N ILE A 172 -6.38 12.33 -6.77
CA ILE A 172 -6.27 13.77 -6.59
C ILE A 172 -4.87 14.07 -6.07
N ILE A 173 -4.16 14.94 -6.75
CA ILE A 173 -2.80 15.34 -6.42
C ILE A 173 -2.78 16.69 -5.72
N TRP A 174 -1.74 16.93 -4.89
CA TRP A 174 -1.51 18.19 -4.20
C TRP A 174 -2.66 18.61 -3.27
N ILE A 175 -3.27 17.67 -2.54
CA ILE A 175 -4.32 17.94 -1.56
C ILE A 175 -3.67 18.63 -0.34
N GLU A 176 -4.13 19.84 -0.03
CA GLU A 176 -3.79 20.59 1.19
C GLU A 176 -5.04 20.66 2.07
N LYS A 177 -4.88 20.43 3.39
CA LYS A 177 -6.01 20.32 4.34
C LYS A 177 -6.85 21.59 4.40
N ASN A 178 -6.23 22.75 4.29
CA ASN A 178 -6.87 24.06 4.32
C ASN A 178 -7.52 24.49 2.98
N LYS A 179 -7.34 23.72 1.89
CA LYS A 179 -7.85 24.03 0.55
C LYS A 179 -8.84 23.00 0.01
N LEU A 180 -9.36 22.09 0.83
CA LEU A 180 -10.25 21.03 0.41
C LEU A 180 -11.46 21.55 -0.39
N THR A 181 -12.11 22.58 0.09
CA THR A 181 -13.30 23.17 -0.56
C THR A 181 -13.02 23.78 -1.92
N GLU A 182 -11.81 24.29 -2.15
CA GLU A 182 -11.39 24.87 -3.44
C GLU A 182 -11.29 23.80 -4.54
N ILE A 183 -11.03 22.53 -4.14
CA ILE A 183 -10.90 21.39 -5.05
C ILE A 183 -12.09 20.43 -4.95
N TRP A 184 -13.22 20.88 -4.38
CA TRP A 184 -14.47 20.14 -4.25
C TRP A 184 -14.36 18.87 -3.40
N LEU A 185 -13.46 18.85 -2.41
CA LEU A 185 -13.33 17.80 -1.42
C LEU A 185 -13.87 18.25 -0.06
N LYS A 186 -14.23 17.25 0.77
CA LYS A 186 -14.65 17.40 2.14
C LYS A 186 -13.78 16.55 3.06
N THR A 187 -13.73 16.92 4.33
CA THR A 187 -13.00 16.16 5.36
C THR A 187 -13.53 14.74 5.52
N GLU A 188 -14.83 14.53 5.26
CA GLU A 188 -15.54 13.25 5.38
C GLU A 188 -15.40 12.36 4.15
N ASP A 189 -14.80 12.84 3.05
CA ASP A 189 -14.61 12.03 1.84
C ASP A 189 -13.80 10.77 2.14
N LEU A 190 -14.18 9.68 1.49
CA LEU A 190 -13.53 8.39 1.66
C LEU A 190 -12.33 8.29 0.73
N CYS A 191 -11.18 7.94 1.28
CA CYS A 191 -9.97 7.83 0.48
C CYS A 191 -9.19 6.53 0.67
N SER A 192 -8.41 6.20 -0.35
CA SER A 192 -7.50 5.06 -0.38
C SER A 192 -6.17 5.40 0.29
N MET A 193 -5.64 4.41 1.00
CA MET A 193 -4.29 4.41 1.52
C MET A 193 -3.43 3.30 0.92
N ASN A 194 -3.74 2.88 -0.33
CA ASN A 194 -3.02 1.85 -1.07
C ASN A 194 -2.94 0.50 -0.34
N ILE A 195 -4.02 0.10 0.32
CA ILE A 195 -4.16 -1.27 0.84
C ILE A 195 -5.29 -1.96 0.09
N PHE A 196 -4.96 -3.04 -0.64
CA PHE A 196 -5.91 -3.75 -1.49
C PHE A 196 -5.76 -5.25 -1.33
N TRP A 197 -6.89 -5.96 -1.23
CA TRP A 197 -6.95 -7.38 -1.51
C TRP A 197 -7.28 -7.59 -2.99
N LEU A 198 -6.45 -8.36 -3.68
CA LEU A 198 -6.56 -8.63 -5.10
C LEU A 198 -6.36 -10.13 -5.38
N SER A 199 -6.99 -10.61 -6.46
CA SER A 199 -6.77 -11.95 -6.99
C SER A 199 -5.55 -11.98 -7.93
N LYS A 200 -5.05 -13.19 -8.21
CA LYS A 200 -4.04 -13.40 -9.25
C LYS A 200 -4.50 -12.89 -10.62
N SER A 201 -5.79 -13.06 -10.96
CA SER A 201 -6.35 -12.56 -12.22
C SER A 201 -6.28 -11.05 -12.32
N ALA A 202 -6.56 -10.32 -11.22
CA ALA A 202 -6.42 -8.87 -11.19
C ALA A 202 -4.96 -8.44 -11.46
N LEU A 203 -3.98 -9.18 -10.92
CA LEU A 203 -2.56 -8.93 -11.19
C LEU A 203 -2.20 -9.16 -12.67
N GLU A 204 -2.76 -10.19 -13.30
CA GLU A 204 -2.54 -10.45 -14.74
C GLU A 204 -3.11 -9.33 -15.61
N TRP A 205 -4.29 -8.80 -15.28
CA TRP A 205 -4.85 -7.63 -15.97
C TRP A 205 -3.99 -6.39 -15.77
N LEU A 206 -3.55 -6.10 -14.55
CA LEU A 206 -2.65 -4.98 -14.25
C LEU A 206 -1.32 -5.12 -15.00
N TYR A 207 -0.80 -6.34 -15.14
CA TYR A 207 0.41 -6.59 -15.93
C TYR A 207 0.22 -6.28 -17.42
N THR A 208 -0.92 -6.63 -17.99
CA THR A 208 -1.28 -6.31 -19.37
C THR A 208 -1.40 -4.80 -19.58
N ILE A 209 -2.10 -4.12 -18.68
CA ILE A 209 -2.23 -2.65 -18.67
C ILE A 209 -0.85 -2.00 -18.59
N LEU A 210 0.01 -2.46 -17.68
CA LEU A 210 1.36 -1.90 -17.52
C LEU A 210 2.18 -2.02 -18.80
N ASN A 211 2.11 -3.14 -19.53
CA ASN A 211 2.84 -3.31 -20.77
C ASN A 211 2.35 -2.35 -21.86
N THR A 212 1.04 -2.17 -21.99
CA THR A 212 0.45 -1.16 -22.88
C THR A 212 0.85 0.24 -22.48
N PHE A 213 0.78 0.55 -21.17
CA PHE A 213 1.21 1.83 -20.62
C PHE A 213 2.68 2.13 -20.93
N LYS A 214 3.56 1.15 -20.76
CA LYS A 214 5.00 1.26 -21.06
C LYS A 214 5.23 1.56 -22.55
N THR A 215 4.49 0.91 -23.43
CA THR A 215 4.58 1.11 -24.87
C THR A 215 4.13 2.51 -25.27
N ASN A 216 3.00 2.96 -24.76
CA ASN A 216 2.41 4.25 -25.10
C ASN A 216 3.20 5.45 -24.54
N ASN A 217 4.01 5.21 -23.49
CA ASN A 217 4.73 6.26 -22.78
C ASN A 217 6.25 6.02 -22.76
N MET A 218 6.82 5.49 -23.85
CA MET A 218 8.25 5.14 -23.92
C MET A 218 9.16 6.34 -23.76
N TRP A 219 8.73 7.51 -24.23
CA TRP A 219 9.54 8.74 -24.26
C TRP A 219 9.44 9.58 -23.00
N ASP A 220 8.42 9.34 -22.16
CA ASP A 220 8.26 10.06 -20.91
C ASP A 220 9.11 9.42 -19.81
N ARG A 221 10.11 10.14 -19.34
CA ARG A 221 11.05 9.67 -18.32
C ARG A 221 10.48 9.63 -16.92
N ARG A 222 9.32 10.29 -16.66
CA ARG A 222 8.78 10.53 -15.32
C ARG A 222 7.35 10.06 -15.11
N ILE A 223 6.61 9.80 -16.18
CA ILE A 223 5.21 9.38 -16.06
C ILE A 223 5.07 8.13 -15.17
N GLU A 224 4.07 8.13 -14.34
CA GLU A 224 3.81 7.13 -13.31
C GLU A 224 2.50 6.39 -13.61
N CYS A 225 2.47 5.09 -13.32
CA CYS A 225 1.31 4.21 -13.44
C CYS A 225 0.79 3.93 -12.03
N TYR A 226 -0.28 4.59 -11.63
CA TYR A 226 -0.82 4.55 -10.27
C TYR A 226 -1.78 3.38 -10.10
N LEU A 227 -1.58 2.58 -9.05
CA LEU A 227 -2.42 1.41 -8.77
C LEU A 227 -3.91 1.78 -8.56
N PRO A 228 -4.28 2.82 -7.80
CA PRO A 228 -5.67 3.22 -7.66
C PRO A 228 -6.33 3.59 -9.00
N VAL A 229 -5.60 4.25 -9.90
CA VAL A 229 -6.09 4.66 -11.22
C VAL A 229 -6.40 3.44 -12.08
N GLU A 230 -5.46 2.48 -12.15
CA GLU A 230 -5.65 1.31 -12.99
C GLU A 230 -6.68 0.34 -12.40
N ILE A 231 -6.81 0.24 -11.08
CA ILE A 231 -7.92 -0.46 -10.43
C ILE A 231 -9.26 0.20 -10.80
N SER A 232 -9.34 1.53 -10.78
CA SER A 232 -10.55 2.25 -11.19
C SER A 232 -10.92 1.98 -12.64
N ASN A 233 -9.93 1.93 -13.55
CA ASN A 233 -10.15 1.58 -14.95
C ASN A 233 -10.71 0.16 -15.10
N LEU A 234 -10.13 -0.83 -14.39
CA LEU A 234 -10.65 -2.21 -14.38
C LEU A 234 -12.07 -2.30 -13.83
N ILE A 235 -12.44 -1.48 -12.84
CA ILE A 235 -13.81 -1.42 -12.29
C ILE A 235 -14.78 -0.85 -13.33
N LYS A 236 -14.42 0.24 -13.99
CA LYS A 236 -15.26 0.90 -15.03
C LYS A 236 -15.48 0.03 -16.25
N GLU A 237 -14.52 -0.82 -16.59
CA GLU A 237 -14.61 -1.80 -17.67
C GLU A 237 -15.30 -3.11 -17.23
N GLU A 238 -15.79 -3.17 -16.00
CA GLU A 238 -16.48 -4.34 -15.40
C GLU A 238 -15.62 -5.60 -15.27
N TRP A 239 -14.30 -5.48 -15.39
CA TRP A 239 -13.37 -6.61 -15.23
C TRP A 239 -13.12 -6.92 -13.75
N LEU A 240 -13.23 -5.91 -12.88
CA LEU A 240 -12.97 -6.05 -11.46
C LEU A 240 -14.15 -5.50 -10.65
N LYS A 241 -14.63 -6.30 -9.70
CA LYS A 241 -15.57 -5.85 -8.67
C LYS A 241 -14.82 -5.70 -7.36
N MET A 242 -15.04 -4.59 -6.64
CA MET A 242 -14.32 -4.29 -5.41
C MET A 242 -15.26 -3.83 -4.32
N LYS A 243 -15.19 -4.49 -3.17
CA LYS A 243 -15.91 -4.12 -1.96
C LYS A 243 -15.10 -3.14 -1.14
N LEU A 244 -15.74 -2.10 -0.61
CA LEU A 244 -15.15 -1.12 0.28
C LEU A 244 -15.59 -1.37 1.72
N TYR A 245 -14.64 -1.50 2.63
CA TYR A 245 -14.92 -1.74 4.06
C TYR A 245 -14.44 -0.58 4.92
N PRO A 246 -15.18 -0.26 6.03
CA PRO A 246 -14.64 0.59 7.07
C PRO A 246 -13.50 -0.11 7.81
N THR A 247 -12.54 0.65 8.29
CA THR A 247 -11.61 0.18 9.29
C THR A 247 -11.76 1.00 10.58
N PRO A 248 -11.78 0.35 11.75
CA PRO A 248 -11.76 1.04 13.03
C PRO A 248 -10.36 1.50 13.41
N ASP A 249 -9.33 1.03 12.70
CA ASP A 249 -7.94 1.32 13.05
C ASP A 249 -7.55 2.74 12.68
N THR A 250 -6.78 3.36 13.56
CA THR A 250 -6.09 4.60 13.28
C THR A 250 -4.83 4.31 12.47
N ARG A 251 -4.62 5.07 11.40
CA ARG A 251 -3.42 4.96 10.59
C ARG A 251 -2.33 5.91 11.11
N PHE A 252 -1.10 5.40 11.15
CA PHE A 252 0.10 6.18 11.41
C PHE A 252 1.04 6.11 10.21
N TRP A 253 1.80 7.17 9.99
CA TRP A 253 2.79 7.22 8.91
C TRP A 253 3.96 8.12 9.28
N VAL A 254 5.14 7.77 8.80
CA VAL A 254 6.35 8.57 8.92
C VAL A 254 6.61 9.19 7.54
N THR A 255 6.71 10.50 7.44
CA THR A 255 7.01 11.20 6.18
C THR A 255 8.41 11.80 6.18
N ASN A 256 8.80 12.38 7.31
CA ASN A 256 10.10 12.99 7.52
C ASN A 256 10.79 12.33 8.72
N PRO A 257 12.12 12.44 8.87
CA PRO A 257 12.83 11.89 10.02
C PRO A 257 12.31 12.38 11.38
N GLU A 258 11.84 13.62 11.44
CA GLU A 258 11.31 14.25 12.65
C GLU A 258 9.97 13.62 13.12
N ASP A 259 9.25 12.95 12.22
CA ASP A 259 7.98 12.28 12.53
C ASP A 259 8.18 11.03 13.41
N GLU A 260 9.41 10.46 13.48
CA GLU A 260 9.66 9.21 14.23
C GLU A 260 9.20 9.30 15.69
N GLU A 261 9.57 10.36 16.40
CA GLU A 261 9.20 10.54 17.81
C GLU A 261 7.69 10.83 17.99
N ILE A 262 7.08 11.51 17.01
CA ILE A 262 5.65 11.80 17.02
C ILE A 262 4.87 10.50 16.82
N VAL A 263 5.23 9.72 15.81
CA VAL A 263 4.58 8.44 15.50
C VAL A 263 4.76 7.44 16.65
N LYS A 264 5.93 7.41 17.26
CA LYS A 264 6.19 6.58 18.44
C LYS A 264 5.21 6.88 19.57
N LYS A 265 5.03 8.16 19.93
CA LYS A 265 4.06 8.57 20.96
C LYS A 265 2.63 8.21 20.60
N GLN A 266 2.24 8.45 19.34
CA GLN A 266 0.89 8.11 18.86
C GLN A 266 0.63 6.59 18.92
N ILE A 267 1.62 5.77 18.61
CA ILE A 267 1.51 4.30 18.72
C ILE A 267 1.40 3.89 20.19
N GLU A 268 2.20 4.47 21.09
CA GLU A 268 2.13 4.20 22.53
C GLU A 268 0.74 4.54 23.10
N GLU A 269 0.20 5.70 22.75
CA GLU A 269 -1.15 6.12 23.16
C GLU A 269 -2.24 5.18 22.61
N TYR A 270 -2.12 4.79 21.34
CA TYR A 270 -3.06 3.87 20.68
C TYR A 270 -3.08 2.48 21.34
N GLU A 271 -1.92 1.91 21.64
CA GLU A 271 -1.84 0.61 22.28
C GLU A 271 -2.32 0.65 23.73
N ASN A 272 -2.03 1.74 24.45
CA ASN A 272 -2.52 1.93 25.84
C ASN A 272 -4.05 2.06 25.90
N ASN A 273 -4.68 2.62 24.86
CA ASN A 273 -6.15 2.75 24.79
C ASN A 273 -6.85 1.45 24.35
N LYS A 274 -6.11 0.41 23.92
CA LYS A 274 -6.65 -0.92 23.60
C LYS A 274 -6.69 -1.87 24.79
N LEU A 275 -5.99 -1.55 25.88
CA LEU A 275 -5.97 -2.31 27.12
C LEU A 275 -7.12 -1.88 28.04
#